data_aa5c665747804a2d37965e222f5c2b7c
#
_entry.id   aa5c665747804a2d37965e222f5c2b7c
#
_cell.length_a   1.000
_cell.length_b   1.000
_cell.length_c   1.000
_cell.angle_alpha   90.00
_cell.angle_beta   90.00
_cell.angle_gamma   90.00
#
_symmetry.space_group_name_H-M   'P 1'
#
loop_
_entity.id
_entity.type
_entity.pdbx_description
1 polymer ?
#
loop_
_entity_poly.entity_id
_entity_poly.type
_entity_poly.pdbx_seq_one_letter_code
_entity_poly.pdbx_strand_id
1 'polypeptide(L)'
;SAASDVYKRQGAPSMLNSIEHGKIERLEGVRTIADGIAVKEPGIHTFDLCQQYVDEIVSVTDDEISTAILALIEQHKLIAEGAGAVAVAAAMFNKVPIKGKKVICLISGGNIDVNILSRVIGRGLQKSGRSCSMTIELVDKPGQLQHVSEIIASTGANVVSVYHERVSHTADINGCYLRLEMETRNQQQINEIRQLLTVSGYKIVEG
;
A
#
# COMPACT_ATOMS: atom_id res chain seq x y z
N SER A 1 -24.79 -13.21 -20.81
CA SER A 1 -24.80 -13.19 -19.36
C SER A 1 -23.78 -12.17 -18.89
N ALA A 2 -24.13 -11.29 -17.98
CA ALA A 2 -23.16 -10.44 -17.33
C ALA A 2 -22.39 -11.29 -16.33
N ALA A 3 -21.08 -11.40 -16.48
CA ALA A 3 -20.23 -12.05 -15.49
C ALA A 3 -20.32 -11.26 -14.16
N SER A 4 -20.53 -11.94 -13.07
CA SER A 4 -20.58 -11.34 -11.74
C SER A 4 -19.36 -11.80 -10.94
N ASP A 5 -18.39 -10.91 -10.85
CA ASP A 5 -17.16 -11.19 -10.10
C ASP A 5 -17.30 -10.62 -8.69
N VAL A 6 -17.05 -11.43 -7.68
CA VAL A 6 -16.98 -11.01 -6.29
C VAL A 6 -15.53 -10.96 -5.85
N TYR A 7 -15.11 -9.79 -5.39
CA TYR A 7 -13.74 -9.54 -4.97
C TYR A 7 -13.60 -9.72 -3.46
N LYS A 8 -12.64 -10.54 -3.06
CA LYS A 8 -12.28 -10.70 -1.66
C LYS A 8 -10.82 -10.45 -1.44
N ARG A 9 -10.50 -10.14 -0.22
CA ARG A 9 -9.19 -9.75 0.21
C ARG A 9 -8.35 -10.93 0.66
N GLN A 10 -7.02 -10.86 0.43
CA GLN A 10 -6.04 -11.86 0.84
C GLN A 10 -6.02 -12.11 2.37
N GLY A 11 -6.39 -11.11 3.21
CA GLY A 11 -6.46 -11.26 4.67
C GLY A 11 -7.80 -11.77 5.22
N ALA A 12 -8.81 -12.04 4.36
CA ALA A 12 -10.11 -12.61 4.74
C ALA A 12 -10.72 -13.46 3.62
N PRO A 13 -10.03 -14.50 3.10
CA PRO A 13 -10.46 -15.25 1.92
C PRO A 13 -11.49 -16.34 2.24
N SER A 14 -12.32 -16.19 3.28
CA SER A 14 -13.22 -17.25 3.72
C SER A 14 -14.18 -17.76 2.63
N MET A 15 -14.76 -16.84 1.82
CA MET A 15 -15.63 -17.23 0.71
C MET A 15 -14.84 -17.86 -0.44
N LEU A 16 -13.67 -17.31 -0.78
CA LEU A 16 -12.80 -17.89 -1.83
C LEU A 16 -12.43 -19.32 -1.49
N ASN A 17 -11.87 -19.56 -0.30
CA ASN A 17 -11.51 -20.91 0.16
C ASN A 17 -12.73 -21.85 0.17
N SER A 18 -13.89 -21.34 0.64
CA SER A 18 -15.10 -22.14 0.69
C SER A 18 -15.60 -22.55 -0.69
N ILE A 19 -15.55 -21.66 -1.67
CA ILE A 19 -15.92 -21.97 -3.06
C ILE A 19 -14.93 -22.95 -3.69
N GLU A 20 -13.61 -22.75 -3.51
CA GLU A 20 -12.57 -23.64 -4.03
C GLU A 20 -12.69 -25.08 -3.49
N HIS A 21 -13.05 -25.21 -2.20
CA HIS A 21 -13.20 -26.51 -1.55
C HIS A 21 -14.63 -27.08 -1.60
N GLY A 22 -15.59 -26.34 -2.14
CA GLY A 22 -16.99 -26.76 -2.24
C GLY A 22 -17.74 -26.88 -0.92
N LYS A 23 -17.21 -26.32 0.17
CA LYS A 23 -17.79 -26.36 1.53
C LYS A 23 -17.43 -25.08 2.29
N ILE A 24 -18.31 -24.69 3.20
CA ILE A 24 -18.08 -23.55 4.09
C ILE A 24 -16.86 -23.83 4.98
N GLU A 25 -15.88 -22.95 4.93
CA GLU A 25 -14.67 -23.00 5.74
C GLU A 25 -14.55 -21.75 6.62
N ARG A 26 -14.18 -21.98 7.87
CA ARG A 26 -13.92 -20.93 8.85
C ARG A 26 -12.42 -20.61 8.91
N LEU A 27 -12.09 -19.32 8.87
CA LEU A 27 -10.72 -18.84 9.08
C LEU A 27 -10.44 -18.69 10.59
N GLU A 28 -9.23 -19.01 11.01
CA GLU A 28 -8.77 -18.81 12.39
C GLU A 28 -8.71 -17.33 12.76
N GLY A 29 -8.27 -16.47 11.83
CA GLY A 29 -8.17 -15.03 12.01
C GLY A 29 -8.41 -14.26 10.72
N VAL A 30 -8.83 -13.00 10.87
CA VAL A 30 -8.92 -12.04 9.77
C VAL A 30 -8.29 -10.74 10.20
N ARG A 31 -7.48 -10.13 9.33
CA ARG A 31 -6.86 -8.82 9.58
C ARG A 31 -6.92 -7.99 8.31
N THR A 32 -7.61 -6.83 8.35
CA THR A 32 -7.92 -6.06 7.15
C THR A 32 -8.29 -4.60 7.40
N ILE A 33 -7.88 -3.71 6.48
CA ILE A 33 -8.43 -2.36 6.38
C ILE A 33 -9.84 -2.38 5.75
N ALA A 34 -10.24 -3.48 5.12
CA ALA A 34 -11.58 -3.69 4.56
C ALA A 34 -12.46 -4.45 5.57
N ASP A 35 -12.69 -3.87 6.74
CA ASP A 35 -13.40 -4.46 7.89
C ASP A 35 -14.84 -4.86 7.53
N GLY A 36 -15.53 -4.08 6.70
CA GLY A 36 -16.90 -4.39 6.24
C GLY A 36 -17.04 -5.72 5.49
N ILE A 37 -15.93 -6.30 4.98
CA ILE A 37 -15.90 -7.63 4.33
C ILE A 37 -15.01 -8.64 5.05
N ALA A 38 -14.57 -8.34 6.27
CA ALA A 38 -13.71 -9.20 7.09
C ALA A 38 -14.48 -10.33 7.76
N VAL A 39 -15.07 -11.21 6.96
CA VAL A 39 -15.91 -12.32 7.44
C VAL A 39 -15.06 -13.57 7.63
N LYS A 40 -15.07 -14.12 8.86
CA LYS A 40 -14.33 -15.36 9.18
C LYS A 40 -14.95 -16.60 8.55
N GLU A 41 -16.28 -16.65 8.46
CA GLU A 41 -17.04 -17.81 8.00
C GLU A 41 -18.21 -17.31 7.13
N PRO A 42 -18.35 -17.77 5.89
CA PRO A 42 -19.49 -17.40 5.04
C PRO A 42 -20.80 -17.90 5.61
N GLY A 43 -21.85 -17.11 5.46
CA GLY A 43 -23.19 -17.59 5.77
C GLY A 43 -23.67 -18.61 4.73
N ILE A 44 -24.49 -19.60 5.14
CA ILE A 44 -24.98 -20.69 4.28
C ILE A 44 -25.66 -20.13 3.03
N HIS A 45 -26.64 -19.24 3.18
CA HIS A 45 -27.37 -18.67 2.04
C HIS A 45 -26.48 -17.82 1.10
N THR A 46 -25.51 -17.08 1.67
CA THR A 46 -24.57 -16.31 0.84
C THR A 46 -23.60 -17.20 0.08
N PHE A 47 -23.18 -18.32 0.68
CA PHE A 47 -22.35 -19.32 0.02
C PHE A 47 -23.10 -19.95 -1.15
N ASP A 48 -24.35 -20.43 -0.95
CA ASP A 48 -25.20 -21.01 -1.99
C ASP A 48 -25.41 -20.04 -3.17
N LEU A 49 -25.71 -18.76 -2.85
CA LEU A 49 -25.88 -17.74 -3.88
C LEU A 49 -24.59 -17.44 -4.64
N CYS A 50 -23.45 -17.40 -3.94
CA CYS A 50 -22.16 -17.22 -4.60
C CYS A 50 -21.84 -18.38 -5.53
N GLN A 51 -22.06 -19.62 -5.12
CA GLN A 51 -21.87 -20.79 -5.97
C GLN A 51 -22.76 -20.76 -7.23
N GLN A 52 -23.97 -20.23 -7.10
CA GLN A 52 -24.93 -20.22 -8.21
C GLN A 52 -24.73 -19.08 -9.21
N TYR A 53 -24.33 -17.88 -8.74
CA TYR A 53 -24.41 -16.65 -9.51
C TYR A 53 -23.08 -15.92 -9.74
N VAL A 54 -22.00 -16.31 -9.03
CA VAL A 54 -20.70 -15.69 -9.14
C VAL A 54 -19.80 -16.53 -10.05
N ASP A 55 -19.30 -15.93 -11.12
CA ASP A 55 -18.43 -16.61 -12.07
C ASP A 55 -17.01 -16.78 -11.55
N GLU A 56 -16.47 -15.77 -10.86
CA GLU A 56 -15.09 -15.78 -10.35
C GLU A 56 -14.96 -14.97 -9.05
N ILE A 57 -14.12 -15.41 -8.12
CA ILE A 57 -13.74 -14.68 -6.92
C ILE A 57 -12.22 -14.47 -6.96
N VAL A 58 -11.80 -13.21 -6.87
CA VAL A 58 -10.37 -12.85 -6.84
C VAL A 58 -10.03 -12.14 -5.53
N SER A 59 -8.75 -12.15 -5.18
CA SER A 59 -8.25 -11.49 -3.98
C SER A 59 -7.40 -10.27 -4.29
N VAL A 60 -7.49 -9.25 -3.43
CA VAL A 60 -6.65 -8.05 -3.43
C VAL A 60 -5.98 -7.85 -2.08
N THR A 61 -4.82 -7.22 -2.07
CA THR A 61 -4.06 -6.90 -0.85
C THR A 61 -4.48 -5.56 -0.26
N ASP A 62 -4.10 -5.30 1.00
CA ASP A 62 -4.32 -4.00 1.63
C ASP A 62 -3.62 -2.85 0.92
N ASP A 63 -2.46 -3.11 0.35
CA ASP A 63 -1.69 -2.13 -0.41
C ASP A 63 -2.42 -1.75 -1.70
N GLU A 64 -3.00 -2.72 -2.38
CA GLU A 64 -3.82 -2.51 -3.58
C GLU A 64 -5.08 -1.72 -3.25
N ILE A 65 -5.76 -2.06 -2.14
CA ILE A 65 -6.92 -1.32 -1.65
C ILE A 65 -6.56 0.12 -1.28
N SER A 66 -5.46 0.33 -0.56
CA SER A 66 -4.98 1.66 -0.18
C SER A 66 -4.67 2.52 -1.41
N THR A 67 -4.05 1.93 -2.42
CA THR A 67 -3.77 2.61 -3.70
C THR A 67 -5.05 2.95 -4.44
N ALA A 68 -6.06 2.07 -4.45
CA ALA A 68 -7.36 2.33 -5.06
C ALA A 68 -8.13 3.45 -4.34
N ILE A 69 -8.11 3.47 -3.00
CA ILE A 69 -8.71 4.56 -2.21
C ILE A 69 -8.04 5.89 -2.57
N LEU A 70 -6.70 5.93 -2.63
CA LEU A 70 -5.98 7.13 -3.01
C LEU A 70 -6.37 7.61 -4.41
N ALA A 71 -6.45 6.70 -5.38
CA ALA A 71 -6.88 7.02 -6.75
C ALA A 71 -8.31 7.57 -6.80
N LEU A 72 -9.25 6.99 -6.03
CA LEU A 72 -10.62 7.49 -5.92
C LEU A 72 -10.67 8.91 -5.37
N ILE A 73 -9.88 9.21 -4.34
CA ILE A 73 -9.79 10.55 -3.76
C ILE A 73 -9.20 11.54 -4.76
N GLU A 74 -8.08 11.20 -5.37
CA GLU A 74 -7.34 12.13 -6.24
C GLU A 74 -8.03 12.39 -7.58
N GLN A 75 -8.54 11.33 -8.23
CA GLN A 75 -9.08 11.43 -9.59
C GLN A 75 -10.58 11.70 -9.62
N HIS A 76 -11.33 11.14 -8.65
CA HIS A 76 -12.79 11.17 -8.65
C HIS A 76 -13.40 11.97 -7.50
N LYS A 77 -12.58 12.43 -6.52
CA LYS A 77 -13.06 13.12 -5.31
C LYS A 77 -14.06 12.30 -4.49
N LEU A 78 -13.90 10.98 -4.54
CA LEU A 78 -14.72 10.02 -3.81
C LEU A 78 -13.94 9.47 -2.62
N ILE A 79 -14.57 9.43 -1.47
CA ILE A 79 -14.08 8.74 -0.28
C ILE A 79 -14.82 7.43 -0.17
N ALA A 80 -14.08 6.32 -0.26
CA ALA A 80 -14.59 4.97 -0.05
C ALA A 80 -13.88 4.32 1.14
N GLU A 81 -14.60 3.52 1.90
CA GLU A 81 -14.01 2.63 2.90
C GLU A 81 -13.26 1.48 2.20
N GLY A 82 -12.45 0.72 2.97
CA GLY A 82 -11.65 -0.38 2.42
C GLY A 82 -12.49 -1.40 1.65
N ALA A 83 -13.64 -1.78 2.18
CA ALA A 83 -14.56 -2.71 1.53
C ALA A 83 -15.14 -2.16 0.22
N GLY A 84 -15.44 -0.85 0.19
CA GLY A 84 -16.00 -0.18 -0.99
C GLY A 84 -15.01 0.00 -2.14
N ALA A 85 -13.69 -0.01 -1.87
CA ALA A 85 -12.66 0.18 -2.87
C ALA A 85 -12.13 -1.13 -3.51
N VAL A 86 -12.54 -2.29 -3.00
CA VAL A 86 -12.00 -3.60 -3.43
C VAL A 86 -12.19 -3.86 -4.94
N ALA A 87 -13.36 -3.54 -5.49
CA ALA A 87 -13.63 -3.73 -6.91
C ALA A 87 -12.73 -2.87 -7.80
N VAL A 88 -12.47 -1.62 -7.38
CA VAL A 88 -11.55 -0.71 -8.07
C VAL A 88 -10.12 -1.22 -7.99
N ALA A 89 -9.69 -1.71 -6.81
CA ALA A 89 -8.37 -2.32 -6.64
C ALA A 89 -8.18 -3.52 -7.57
N ALA A 90 -9.16 -4.41 -7.66
CA ALA A 90 -9.08 -5.57 -8.56
C ALA A 90 -8.95 -5.17 -10.03
N ALA A 91 -9.68 -4.15 -10.47
CA ALA A 91 -9.57 -3.62 -11.82
C ALA A 91 -8.22 -2.95 -12.07
N MET A 92 -7.75 -2.11 -11.16
CA MET A 92 -6.47 -1.39 -11.29
C MET A 92 -5.25 -2.33 -11.34
N PHE A 93 -5.28 -3.41 -10.58
CA PHE A 93 -4.18 -4.37 -10.47
C PHE A 93 -4.35 -5.61 -11.36
N ASN A 94 -5.22 -5.52 -12.38
CA ASN A 94 -5.43 -6.56 -13.38
C ASN A 94 -5.72 -7.96 -12.78
N LYS A 95 -6.48 -8.01 -11.69
CA LYS A 95 -6.86 -9.30 -11.08
C LYS A 95 -7.83 -10.08 -11.96
N VAL A 96 -8.53 -9.39 -12.84
CA VAL A 96 -9.44 -9.94 -13.85
C VAL A 96 -9.13 -9.37 -15.24
N PRO A 97 -9.38 -10.11 -16.34
CA PRO A 97 -9.10 -9.66 -17.68
C PRO A 97 -10.16 -8.63 -18.15
N ILE A 98 -9.89 -7.34 -17.94
CA ILE A 98 -10.83 -6.24 -18.26
C ILE A 98 -10.57 -5.55 -19.60
N LYS A 99 -9.44 -5.84 -20.26
CA LYS A 99 -9.05 -5.16 -21.50
C LYS A 99 -10.09 -5.38 -22.60
N GLY A 100 -10.63 -4.29 -23.12
CA GLY A 100 -11.66 -4.30 -24.16
C GLY A 100 -13.07 -4.63 -23.67
N LYS A 101 -13.27 -4.73 -22.35
CA LYS A 101 -14.59 -4.99 -21.74
C LYS A 101 -15.21 -3.72 -21.18
N LYS A 102 -16.54 -3.70 -21.07
CA LYS A 102 -17.25 -2.71 -20.25
C LYS A 102 -17.31 -3.22 -18.84
N VAL A 103 -16.70 -2.49 -17.92
CA VAL A 103 -16.55 -2.89 -16.49
C VAL A 103 -17.33 -1.91 -15.63
N ILE A 104 -18.08 -2.43 -14.68
CA ILE A 104 -18.76 -1.64 -13.65
C ILE A 104 -18.16 -2.04 -12.31
N CYS A 105 -17.53 -1.09 -11.62
CA CYS A 105 -17.06 -1.27 -10.25
C CYS A 105 -18.10 -0.70 -9.28
N LEU A 106 -18.67 -1.54 -8.43
CA LEU A 106 -19.56 -1.07 -7.37
C LEU A 106 -18.70 -0.50 -6.24
N ILE A 107 -18.83 0.79 -5.99
CA ILE A 107 -18.21 1.46 -4.85
C ILE A 107 -19.28 1.59 -3.76
N SER A 108 -19.12 0.86 -2.68
CA SER A 108 -20.06 0.84 -1.57
C SER A 108 -19.39 1.31 -0.29
N GLY A 109 -20.10 2.14 0.49
CA GLY A 109 -19.61 2.62 1.79
C GLY A 109 -18.55 3.72 1.71
N GLY A 110 -18.72 4.70 2.57
CA GLY A 110 -17.78 5.82 2.75
C GLY A 110 -17.56 6.11 4.24
N ASN A 111 -18.01 5.21 5.14
CA ASN A 111 -17.85 5.37 6.58
C ASN A 111 -16.47 4.88 7.03
N ILE A 112 -15.43 5.65 6.66
CA ILE A 112 -14.05 5.38 7.06
C ILE A 112 -13.64 6.32 8.19
N ASP A 113 -13.03 5.75 9.24
CA ASP A 113 -12.41 6.55 10.30
C ASP A 113 -11.26 7.40 9.75
N VAL A 114 -11.18 8.67 10.16
CA VAL A 114 -10.18 9.63 9.67
C VAL A 114 -8.75 9.17 9.95
N ASN A 115 -8.51 8.50 11.08
CA ASN A 115 -7.18 7.95 11.39
C ASN A 115 -6.82 6.78 10.48
N ILE A 116 -7.82 5.95 10.14
CA ILE A 116 -7.65 4.88 9.14
C ILE A 116 -7.36 5.50 7.79
N LEU A 117 -8.14 6.51 7.38
CA LEU A 117 -7.94 7.22 6.12
C LEU A 117 -6.55 7.85 6.02
N SER A 118 -6.07 8.50 7.07
CA SER A 118 -4.72 9.06 7.12
C SER A 118 -3.65 7.99 6.89
N ARG A 119 -3.77 6.83 7.56
CA ARG A 119 -2.85 5.68 7.36
C ARG A 119 -2.92 5.10 5.96
N VAL A 120 -4.12 5.00 5.41
CA VAL A 120 -4.34 4.51 4.04
C VAL A 120 -3.71 5.45 3.02
N ILE A 121 -3.90 6.77 3.17
CA ILE A 121 -3.29 7.78 2.30
C ILE A 121 -1.76 7.69 2.39
N GLY A 122 -1.19 7.68 3.59
CA GLY A 122 0.26 7.55 3.79
C GLY A 122 0.83 6.29 3.13
N ARG A 123 0.14 5.14 3.29
CA ARG A 123 0.54 3.88 2.66
C ARG A 123 0.43 3.92 1.13
N GLY A 124 -0.62 4.54 0.60
CA GLY A 124 -0.79 4.73 -0.85
C GLY A 124 0.29 5.64 -1.44
N LEU A 125 0.64 6.73 -0.76
CA LEU A 125 1.74 7.62 -1.16
C LEU A 125 3.08 6.88 -1.17
N GLN A 126 3.37 6.09 -0.13
CA GLN A 126 4.58 5.29 -0.06
C GLN A 126 4.66 4.25 -1.20
N LYS A 127 3.57 3.53 -1.48
CA LYS A 127 3.51 2.52 -2.54
C LYS A 127 3.58 3.12 -3.95
N SER A 128 3.09 4.32 -4.14
CA SER A 128 3.22 5.05 -5.41
C SER A 128 4.57 5.77 -5.58
N GLY A 129 5.47 5.65 -4.59
CA GLY A 129 6.76 6.31 -4.60
C GLY A 129 6.68 7.84 -4.44
N ARG A 130 5.60 8.34 -3.84
CA ARG A 130 5.39 9.78 -3.56
C ARG A 130 5.82 10.17 -2.14
N SER A 131 6.11 9.19 -1.32
CA SER A 131 6.73 9.35 -0.01
C SER A 131 7.72 8.21 0.18
N CYS A 132 8.88 8.49 0.76
CA CYS A 132 9.82 7.45 1.14
C CYS A 132 10.55 7.80 2.44
N SER A 133 10.95 6.76 3.16
CA SER A 133 11.91 6.84 4.26
C SER A 133 13.22 6.22 3.81
N MET A 134 14.35 6.86 4.15
CA MET A 134 15.68 6.38 3.81
C MET A 134 16.61 6.59 4.99
N THR A 135 17.36 5.55 5.34
CA THR A 135 18.38 5.62 6.39
C THR A 135 19.76 5.58 5.75
N ILE A 136 20.60 6.54 6.10
CA ILE A 136 21.95 6.71 5.57
C ILE A 136 22.93 6.55 6.71
N GLU A 137 23.93 5.70 6.55
CA GLU A 137 25.06 5.60 7.47
C GLU A 137 26.09 6.69 7.14
N LEU A 138 26.44 7.50 8.15
CA LEU A 138 27.34 8.64 8.02
C LEU A 138 28.47 8.54 9.04
N VAL A 139 29.58 9.21 8.71
CA VAL A 139 30.57 9.60 9.73
C VAL A 139 30.06 10.84 10.45
N ASP A 140 30.04 10.83 11.80
CA ASP A 140 29.55 11.96 12.61
C ASP A 140 30.54 13.14 12.54
N LYS A 141 30.42 13.94 11.47
CA LYS A 141 31.25 15.14 11.22
C LYS A 141 30.39 16.31 10.77
N PRO A 142 30.77 17.55 11.09
CA PRO A 142 30.11 18.76 10.56
C PRO A 142 30.05 18.73 9.03
N GLY A 143 28.92 19.22 8.46
CA GLY A 143 28.70 19.33 7.02
C GLY A 143 28.08 18.11 6.37
N GLN A 144 28.04 16.94 7.00
CA GLN A 144 27.47 15.73 6.40
C GLN A 144 25.96 15.87 6.09
N LEU A 145 25.18 16.39 7.03
CA LEU A 145 23.75 16.66 6.82
C LEU A 145 23.53 17.66 5.67
N GLN A 146 24.35 18.72 5.60
CA GLN A 146 24.27 19.70 4.53
C GLN A 146 24.49 19.04 3.16
N HIS A 147 25.54 18.25 3.00
CA HIS A 147 25.86 17.59 1.75
C HIS A 147 24.77 16.59 1.33
N VAL A 148 24.27 15.78 2.25
CA VAL A 148 23.14 14.88 1.96
C VAL A 148 21.90 15.67 1.52
N SER A 149 21.59 16.76 2.22
CA SER A 149 20.44 17.61 1.87
C SER A 149 20.59 18.29 0.52
N GLU A 150 21.78 18.71 0.14
CA GLU A 150 22.08 19.29 -1.19
C GLU A 150 21.86 18.25 -2.30
N ILE A 151 22.32 17.02 -2.10
CA ILE A 151 22.09 15.92 -3.06
C ILE A 151 20.59 15.68 -3.25
N ILE A 152 19.83 15.57 -2.16
CA ILE A 152 18.39 15.34 -2.23
C ILE A 152 17.69 16.51 -2.91
N ALA A 153 18.03 17.74 -2.52
CA ALA A 153 17.43 18.95 -3.09
C ALA A 153 17.70 19.07 -4.59
N SER A 154 18.87 18.64 -5.08
CA SER A 154 19.21 18.65 -6.51
C SER A 154 18.26 17.82 -7.37
N THR A 155 17.61 16.79 -6.79
CA THR A 155 16.60 15.95 -7.46
C THR A 155 15.22 16.59 -7.47
N GLY A 156 15.01 17.66 -6.68
CA GLY A 156 13.71 18.29 -6.46
C GLY A 156 12.80 17.56 -5.49
N ALA A 157 13.34 16.65 -4.66
CA ALA A 157 12.61 16.04 -3.56
C ALA A 157 12.55 16.99 -2.35
N ASN A 158 11.47 16.89 -1.57
CA ASN A 158 11.27 17.67 -0.36
C ASN A 158 11.52 16.81 0.88
N VAL A 159 12.39 17.28 1.78
CA VAL A 159 12.65 16.62 3.07
C VAL A 159 11.61 17.07 4.08
N VAL A 160 10.85 16.12 4.62
CA VAL A 160 9.78 16.36 5.61
C VAL A 160 10.31 16.26 7.04
N SER A 161 11.10 15.22 7.30
CA SER A 161 11.65 14.97 8.64
C SER A 161 13.08 14.46 8.56
N VAL A 162 13.88 14.84 9.54
CA VAL A 162 15.27 14.42 9.69
C VAL A 162 15.49 13.91 11.11
N TYR A 163 15.92 12.68 11.23
CA TYR A 163 16.30 12.08 12.50
C TYR A 163 17.78 11.72 12.46
N HIS A 164 18.56 12.35 13.35
CA HIS A 164 19.99 12.10 13.47
C HIS A 164 20.23 11.24 14.72
N GLU A 165 20.54 9.97 14.51
CA GLU A 165 20.72 8.99 15.58
C GLU A 165 22.20 8.61 15.70
N ARG A 166 22.81 8.95 16.84
CA ARG A 166 24.14 8.46 17.21
C ARG A 166 24.00 7.06 17.76
N VAL A 167 24.61 6.09 17.09
CA VAL A 167 24.42 4.67 17.39
C VAL A 167 25.14 4.30 18.68
N SER A 168 24.41 3.67 19.59
CA SER A 168 24.92 3.33 20.90
C SER A 168 25.66 1.99 20.99
N HIS A 169 25.48 1.02 20.10
CA HIS A 169 25.99 -0.34 20.37
C HIS A 169 26.47 -1.21 19.19
N THR A 170 26.36 -0.81 17.93
CA THR A 170 26.68 -1.72 16.80
C THR A 170 27.47 -1.12 15.63
N ALA A 171 27.78 0.16 15.65
CA ALA A 171 28.56 0.82 14.61
C ALA A 171 29.90 1.36 15.14
N ASP A 172 30.74 1.79 14.20
CA ASP A 172 31.96 2.52 14.50
C ASP A 172 31.68 3.68 15.48
N ILE A 173 32.56 3.89 16.46
CA ILE A 173 32.46 4.96 17.48
C ILE A 173 32.19 6.34 16.86
N ASN A 174 32.61 6.55 15.63
CA ASN A 174 32.41 7.78 14.85
C ASN A 174 31.24 7.72 13.86
N GLY A 175 30.43 6.66 13.90
CA GLY A 175 29.29 6.48 12.99
C GLY A 175 27.99 7.06 13.56
N CYS A 176 27.12 7.53 12.67
CA CYS A 176 25.76 7.90 12.99
C CYS A 176 24.82 7.48 11.85
N TYR A 177 23.53 7.39 12.15
CA TYR A 177 22.48 7.18 11.15
C TYR A 177 21.66 8.45 10.96
N LEU A 178 21.43 8.79 9.72
CA LEU A 178 20.54 9.86 9.32
C LEU A 178 19.32 9.24 8.65
N ARG A 179 18.17 9.25 9.35
CA ARG A 179 16.90 8.82 8.78
C ARG A 179 16.15 10.03 8.28
N LEU A 180 15.79 9.98 7.01
CA LEU A 180 15.12 11.04 6.28
C LEU A 180 13.74 10.55 5.82
N GLU A 181 12.71 11.35 6.05
CA GLU A 181 11.41 11.18 5.43
C GLU A 181 11.26 12.25 4.35
N MET A 182 10.87 11.83 3.14
CA MET A 182 10.87 12.69 1.96
C MET A 182 9.56 12.54 1.18
N GLU A 183 9.12 13.66 0.63
CA GLU A 183 8.14 13.70 -0.45
C GLU A 183 8.85 13.63 -1.79
N THR A 184 8.38 12.72 -2.63
CA THR A 184 8.95 12.44 -3.95
C THR A 184 7.83 12.40 -5.00
N ARG A 185 8.19 12.51 -6.27
CA ARG A 185 7.21 12.48 -7.37
C ARG A 185 6.79 11.06 -7.74
N ASN A 186 7.73 10.13 -7.68
CA ASN A 186 7.54 8.74 -8.12
C ASN A 186 8.73 7.87 -7.71
N GLN A 187 8.64 6.57 -7.96
CA GLN A 187 9.71 5.61 -7.68
C GLN A 187 11.02 5.90 -8.44
N GLN A 188 10.94 6.48 -9.62
CA GLN A 188 12.13 6.83 -10.39
C GLN A 188 12.99 7.89 -9.67
N GLN A 189 12.39 8.90 -9.09
CA GLN A 189 13.09 9.92 -8.29
C GLN A 189 13.73 9.30 -7.03
N ILE A 190 13.06 8.37 -6.36
CA ILE A 190 13.65 7.63 -5.22
C ILE A 190 14.90 6.88 -5.66
N ASN A 191 14.85 6.22 -6.81
CA ASN A 191 16.01 5.49 -7.35
C ASN A 191 17.15 6.45 -7.74
N GLU A 192 16.85 7.61 -8.30
CA GLU A 192 17.82 8.68 -8.59
C GLU A 192 18.52 9.17 -7.31
N ILE A 193 17.75 9.46 -6.25
CA ILE A 193 18.30 9.85 -4.95
C ILE A 193 19.24 8.78 -4.42
N ARG A 194 18.83 7.50 -4.43
CA ARG A 194 19.65 6.37 -4.00
C ARG A 194 20.96 6.30 -4.78
N GLN A 195 20.89 6.44 -6.09
CA GLN A 195 22.07 6.41 -6.96
C GLN A 195 23.03 7.55 -6.65
N LEU A 196 22.55 8.80 -6.56
CA LEU A 196 23.38 9.96 -6.27
C LEU A 196 24.05 9.87 -4.91
N LEU A 197 23.33 9.44 -3.87
CA LEU A 197 23.90 9.22 -2.54
C LEU A 197 24.99 8.14 -2.58
N THR A 198 24.74 7.03 -3.26
CA THR A 198 25.72 5.92 -3.38
C THR A 198 26.98 6.36 -4.13
N VAL A 199 26.84 7.08 -5.25
CA VAL A 199 27.98 7.63 -6.02
C VAL A 199 28.77 8.65 -5.20
N SER A 200 28.10 9.40 -4.31
CA SER A 200 28.73 10.35 -3.39
C SER A 200 29.39 9.67 -2.17
N GLY A 201 29.40 8.33 -2.13
CA GLY A 201 30.09 7.55 -1.10
C GLY A 201 29.25 7.26 0.15
N TYR A 202 27.95 7.56 0.14
CA TYR A 202 27.08 7.26 1.25
C TYR A 202 26.53 5.83 1.18
N LYS A 203 26.47 5.17 2.33
CA LYS A 203 25.88 3.85 2.46
C LYS A 203 24.42 3.97 2.92
N ILE A 204 23.51 3.46 2.10
CA ILE A 204 22.09 3.41 2.43
C ILE A 204 21.84 2.10 3.17
N VAL A 205 21.20 2.19 4.34
CA VAL A 205 20.80 1.06 5.16
C VAL A 205 19.32 0.80 4.87
N GLU A 206 19.00 -0.41 4.41
CA GLU A 206 17.61 -0.81 4.26
C GLU A 206 16.99 -1.04 5.63
N GLY A 207 15.86 -0.35 5.90
CA GLY A 207 15.06 -0.49 7.10
C GLY A 207 13.94 -1.50 6.94
#